data_b0fae9538232cfc11b6c5794c99e7780
#
_entry.id   b0fae9538232cfc11b6c5794c99e7780
#
_cell.length_a   1.000
_cell.length_b   1.000
_cell.length_c   1.000
_cell.angle_alpha   90.00
_cell.angle_beta   90.00
_cell.angle_gamma   90.00
#
_symmetry.space_group_name_H-M   'P 1'
#
loop_
_entity.id
_entity.type
_entity.pdbx_description
1 polymer ?
#
loop_
_entity_poly.entity_id
_entity_poly.type
_entity_poly.pdbx_seq_one_letter_code
_entity_poly.pdbx_strand_id
1 'polypeptide(L)'
;MASKKNGPRVSEGRFGTGVVNRREFLGAAAASTASLLAQPAYEWGGPVLDIHLHLRQDPESNFAHITGSGVTKAVLLARVQAVDQAKVLAERHPGRFVWFVSADVTKPENDALLTKAVRSGALGLGEIKNQVECDGPEMKRMYALAADLNVPIQIHFGDVPQAAGNAVFNGGFKRFDKMLQAFPKTNFIAHADTFWANVSSDYAYNTAYPSGPIRPGGISDKWLSDYPHLWADMSANSCNNFLQRDPEFTAGFLVRHQDKLMFGCDCSCSDGRGGGNTNPSPRLHGKCIARETLAAVQRMSTPEVFRKIRWENGAKLLRITSQA
;
A
#
# COMPACT_ATOMS: atom_id res chain seq x y z
N MET A 1 -65.22 35.93 -66.81
CA MET A 1 -64.84 36.91 -65.82
C MET A 1 -63.46 36.53 -65.37
N ALA A 2 -62.47 37.42 -65.61
CA ALA A 2 -61.08 37.15 -65.50
C ALA A 2 -60.50 37.36 -64.07
N SER A 3 -59.68 36.46 -63.65
CA SER A 3 -58.80 36.67 -62.44
C SER A 3 -57.36 36.47 -62.82
N LYS A 4 -56.56 37.51 -62.55
CA LYS A 4 -55.14 37.65 -62.86
C LYS A 4 -54.32 36.82 -61.85
N LYS A 5 -53.35 36.07 -62.36
CA LYS A 5 -52.27 35.44 -61.63
C LYS A 5 -51.21 36.47 -61.24
N ASN A 6 -50.76 36.51 -59.96
CA ASN A 6 -49.54 37.15 -59.54
C ASN A 6 -48.63 36.05 -59.01
N GLY A 7 -47.42 35.91 -59.64
CA GLY A 7 -46.36 35.03 -59.21
C GLY A 7 -45.48 35.68 -58.12
N PRO A 8 -44.80 34.89 -57.31
CA PRO A 8 -43.94 35.40 -56.22
C PRO A 8 -42.55 35.81 -56.76
N ARG A 9 -42.03 36.94 -56.23
CA ARG A 9 -40.66 37.43 -56.43
C ARG A 9 -39.69 36.60 -55.65
N VAL A 10 -38.59 36.18 -56.31
CA VAL A 10 -37.43 35.59 -55.69
C VAL A 10 -36.58 36.72 -55.06
N SER A 11 -36.33 36.65 -53.76
CA SER A 11 -35.40 37.53 -53.08
C SER A 11 -34.00 36.85 -53.03
N GLU A 12 -33.02 37.47 -53.66
CA GLU A 12 -31.61 37.03 -53.56
C GLU A 12 -31.07 37.23 -52.14
N GLY A 13 -30.74 36.14 -51.46
CA GLY A 13 -30.07 36.15 -50.20
C GLY A 13 -28.55 36.39 -50.41
N ARG A 14 -28.02 37.49 -49.91
CA ARG A 14 -26.58 37.73 -49.82
C ARG A 14 -25.97 36.78 -48.81
N PHE A 15 -25.05 35.92 -49.24
CA PHE A 15 -24.13 35.18 -48.37
C PHE A 15 -23.11 36.14 -47.77
N GLY A 16 -23.28 36.44 -46.49
CA GLY A 16 -22.24 37.16 -45.71
C GLY A 16 -21.12 36.16 -45.34
N THR A 17 -19.94 36.36 -45.93
CA THR A 17 -18.73 35.66 -45.48
C THR A 17 -18.27 36.25 -44.16
N GLY A 18 -18.68 35.62 -43.05
CA GLY A 18 -18.16 35.95 -41.72
C GLY A 18 -16.69 35.53 -41.61
N VAL A 19 -15.79 36.50 -41.73
CA VAL A 19 -14.38 36.31 -41.44
C VAL A 19 -14.24 36.17 -39.92
N VAL A 20 -14.02 34.92 -39.45
CA VAL A 20 -13.73 34.66 -38.04
C VAL A 20 -12.39 35.29 -37.68
N ASN A 21 -12.39 36.24 -36.75
CA ASN A 21 -11.24 37.01 -36.33
C ASN A 21 -10.21 36.10 -35.65
N ARG A 22 -8.97 36.15 -36.13
CA ARG A 22 -7.84 35.30 -35.63
C ARG A 22 -7.61 35.41 -34.12
N ARG A 23 -8.05 36.49 -33.47
CA ARG A 23 -7.99 36.68 -32.02
C ARG A 23 -9.04 35.87 -31.27
N GLU A 24 -10.24 35.65 -31.82
CA GLU A 24 -11.29 34.81 -31.20
C GLU A 24 -10.96 33.31 -31.29
N PHE A 25 -10.31 32.90 -32.39
CA PHE A 25 -9.85 31.50 -32.53
C PHE A 25 -8.71 31.14 -31.54
N LEU A 26 -7.78 32.09 -31.28
CA LEU A 26 -6.71 31.89 -30.30
C LEU A 26 -7.21 31.95 -28.87
N GLY A 27 -8.25 32.73 -28.56
CA GLY A 27 -8.89 32.74 -27.23
C GLY A 27 -9.62 31.44 -26.88
N ALA A 28 -10.34 30.85 -27.84
CA ALA A 28 -11.03 29.56 -27.65
C ALA A 28 -10.05 28.36 -27.51
N ALA A 29 -8.92 28.38 -28.25
CA ALA A 29 -7.89 27.37 -28.15
C ALA A 29 -7.13 27.45 -26.81
N ALA A 30 -6.89 28.66 -26.27
CA ALA A 30 -6.22 28.84 -24.98
C ALA A 30 -7.11 28.41 -23.78
N ALA A 31 -8.41 28.62 -23.85
CA ALA A 31 -9.35 28.19 -22.81
C ALA A 31 -9.51 26.65 -22.74
N SER A 32 -9.42 25.96 -23.89
CA SER A 32 -9.53 24.50 -23.95
C SER A 32 -8.27 23.77 -23.46
N THR A 33 -7.08 24.38 -23.57
CA THR A 33 -5.82 23.78 -23.11
C THR A 33 -5.56 23.98 -21.61
N ALA A 34 -6.13 25.03 -21.01
CA ALA A 34 -5.99 25.26 -19.56
C ALA A 34 -6.80 24.28 -18.69
N SER A 35 -7.86 23.69 -19.23
CA SER A 35 -8.69 22.72 -18.51
C SER A 35 -8.10 21.31 -18.45
N LEU A 36 -7.05 21.01 -19.22
CA LEU A 36 -6.44 19.67 -19.33
C LEU A 36 -5.22 19.45 -18.42
N LEU A 37 -4.78 20.45 -17.64
CA LEU A 37 -3.53 20.38 -16.86
C LEU A 37 -3.67 20.50 -15.35
N ALA A 38 -4.86 20.62 -14.80
CA ALA A 38 -5.04 20.58 -13.35
C ALA A 38 -5.19 19.14 -12.88
N GLN A 39 -4.12 18.35 -12.92
CA GLN A 39 -4.08 17.14 -12.10
C GLN A 39 -4.19 17.55 -10.63
N PRO A 40 -4.98 16.84 -9.80
CA PRO A 40 -5.01 17.13 -8.38
C PRO A 40 -3.59 17.12 -7.84
N ALA A 41 -3.20 18.19 -7.16
CA ALA A 41 -1.88 18.29 -6.55
C ALA A 41 -1.78 17.21 -5.44
N TYR A 42 -1.09 16.11 -5.73
CA TYR A 42 -0.83 15.07 -4.74
C TYR A 42 0.09 15.63 -3.64
N GLU A 43 -0.32 15.51 -2.40
CA GLU A 43 0.43 15.99 -1.24
C GLU A 43 1.88 15.47 -1.22
N TRP A 44 2.09 14.22 -1.69
CA TRP A 44 3.40 13.56 -1.70
C TRP A 44 4.09 13.57 -3.08
N GLY A 45 3.72 14.51 -3.95
CA GLY A 45 4.30 14.64 -5.28
C GLY A 45 3.88 13.52 -6.27
N GLY A 46 2.80 12.83 -5.99
CA GLY A 46 2.18 11.79 -6.83
C GLY A 46 1.35 10.80 -6.03
N PRO A 47 0.76 9.76 -6.65
CA PRO A 47 -0.10 8.80 -5.97
C PRO A 47 0.65 8.01 -4.92
N VAL A 48 -0.04 7.65 -3.84
CA VAL A 48 0.47 6.83 -2.72
C VAL A 48 -0.43 5.60 -2.58
N LEU A 49 0.18 4.42 -2.56
CA LEU A 49 -0.46 3.14 -2.27
C LEU A 49 0.00 2.65 -0.89
N ASP A 50 -0.92 2.62 0.04
CA ASP A 50 -0.71 2.03 1.37
C ASP A 50 -1.05 0.53 1.30
N ILE A 51 -0.06 -0.35 1.49
CA ILE A 51 -0.28 -1.80 1.42
C ILE A 51 -0.68 -2.43 2.76
N HIS A 52 -0.86 -1.61 3.82
CA HIS A 52 -1.13 -2.10 5.16
C HIS A 52 -2.09 -1.18 5.93
N LEU A 53 -3.38 -1.32 5.72
CA LEU A 53 -4.39 -0.60 6.48
C LEU A 53 -5.48 -1.57 6.97
N HIS A 54 -5.52 -1.83 8.27
CA HIS A 54 -6.56 -2.69 8.83
C HIS A 54 -7.96 -2.14 8.59
N LEU A 55 -8.88 -3.00 8.16
CA LEU A 55 -10.30 -2.66 8.10
C LEU A 55 -10.80 -2.38 9.51
N ARG A 56 -11.36 -1.21 9.74
CA ARG A 56 -11.81 -0.72 11.03
C ARG A 56 -13.26 -1.12 11.31
N GLN A 57 -13.64 -1.07 12.59
CA GLN A 57 -15.02 -1.30 13.01
C GLN A 57 -15.99 -0.31 12.35
N ASP A 58 -15.60 0.97 12.24
CA ASP A 58 -16.22 1.94 11.36
C ASP A 58 -15.42 2.05 10.06
N PRO A 59 -15.87 1.45 8.94
CA PRO A 59 -15.13 1.45 7.69
C PRO A 59 -14.93 2.84 7.09
N GLU A 60 -15.84 3.80 7.34
CA GLU A 60 -15.68 5.17 6.83
C GLU A 60 -14.46 5.89 7.44
N SER A 61 -14.04 5.50 8.63
CA SER A 61 -12.79 6.01 9.21
C SER A 61 -11.54 5.55 8.45
N ASN A 62 -11.60 4.47 7.64
CA ASN A 62 -10.55 4.14 6.70
C ASN A 62 -10.45 5.18 5.58
N PHE A 63 -11.59 5.63 5.03
CA PHE A 63 -11.61 6.65 4.00
C PHE A 63 -11.16 8.02 4.52
N ALA A 64 -11.62 8.41 5.72
CA ALA A 64 -11.15 9.63 6.38
C ALA A 64 -9.63 9.59 6.62
N HIS A 65 -9.10 8.44 7.07
CA HIS A 65 -7.67 8.24 7.30
C HIS A 65 -6.85 8.43 6.03
N ILE A 66 -7.17 7.72 4.93
CA ILE A 66 -6.39 7.83 3.69
C ILE A 66 -6.49 9.24 3.10
N THR A 67 -7.64 9.90 3.22
CA THR A 67 -7.83 11.27 2.76
C THR A 67 -6.97 12.25 3.56
N GLY A 68 -6.99 12.17 4.89
CA GLY A 68 -6.23 13.07 5.77
C GLY A 68 -4.72 12.84 5.75
N SER A 69 -4.27 11.63 5.39
CA SER A 69 -2.84 11.31 5.27
C SER A 69 -2.25 11.55 3.88
N GLY A 70 -3.08 11.92 2.89
CA GLY A 70 -2.63 12.10 1.50
C GLY A 70 -2.40 10.78 0.74
N VAL A 71 -2.88 9.66 1.29
CA VAL A 71 -2.88 8.34 0.62
C VAL A 71 -3.98 8.30 -0.42
N THR A 72 -3.65 7.86 -1.64
CA THR A 72 -4.60 7.84 -2.76
C THR A 72 -5.34 6.51 -2.87
N LYS A 73 -4.69 5.41 -2.52
CA LYS A 73 -5.26 4.06 -2.53
C LYS A 73 -4.71 3.26 -1.35
N ALA A 74 -5.52 2.39 -0.76
CA ALA A 74 -5.07 1.50 0.30
C ALA A 74 -5.53 0.05 0.07
N VAL A 75 -4.70 -0.88 0.56
CA VAL A 75 -5.05 -2.29 0.74
C VAL A 75 -5.67 -2.44 2.13
N LEU A 76 -6.95 -2.78 2.18
CA LEU A 76 -7.63 -3.11 3.43
C LEU A 76 -7.27 -4.53 3.85
N LEU A 77 -6.77 -4.69 5.05
CA LEU A 77 -6.52 -6.00 5.66
C LEU A 77 -7.78 -6.44 6.36
N ALA A 78 -8.50 -7.39 5.77
CA ALA A 78 -9.78 -7.88 6.27
C ALA A 78 -9.69 -9.36 6.69
N ARG A 79 -10.29 -9.71 7.82
CA ARG A 79 -10.52 -11.13 8.15
C ARG A 79 -11.61 -11.70 7.24
N VAL A 80 -11.60 -13.02 7.01
CA VAL A 80 -12.60 -13.70 6.16
C VAL A 80 -14.04 -13.35 6.53
N GLN A 81 -14.31 -13.08 7.82
CA GLN A 81 -15.64 -12.68 8.31
C GLN A 81 -16.04 -11.25 7.94
N ALA A 82 -15.08 -10.40 7.55
CA ALA A 82 -15.27 -8.97 7.26
C ALA A 82 -15.04 -8.61 5.78
N VAL A 83 -14.88 -9.60 4.90
CA VAL A 83 -14.62 -9.38 3.46
C VAL A 83 -15.74 -8.57 2.81
N ASP A 84 -17.00 -8.83 3.16
CA ASP A 84 -18.13 -8.10 2.58
C ASP A 84 -18.13 -6.62 2.99
N GLN A 85 -17.67 -6.30 4.21
CA GLN A 85 -17.50 -4.90 4.64
C GLN A 85 -16.39 -4.19 3.82
N ALA A 86 -15.28 -4.89 3.54
CA ALA A 86 -14.21 -4.35 2.71
C ALA A 86 -14.69 -4.08 1.27
N LYS A 87 -15.49 -4.99 0.69
CA LYS A 87 -16.11 -4.82 -0.63
C LYS A 87 -17.05 -3.62 -0.68
N VAL A 88 -17.96 -3.53 0.28
CA VAL A 88 -18.92 -2.40 0.37
C VAL A 88 -18.16 -1.07 0.47
N LEU A 89 -17.09 -0.99 1.26
CA LEU A 89 -16.29 0.22 1.34
C LEU A 89 -15.60 0.53 0.00
N ALA A 90 -15.05 -0.48 -0.68
CA ALA A 90 -14.40 -0.31 -1.98
C ALA A 90 -15.40 0.14 -3.08
N GLU A 91 -16.63 -0.37 -3.06
CA GLU A 91 -17.72 0.04 -3.96
C GLU A 91 -18.19 1.46 -3.69
N ARG A 92 -18.27 1.86 -2.40
CA ARG A 92 -18.66 3.21 -1.99
C ARG A 92 -17.62 4.26 -2.36
N HIS A 93 -16.34 3.88 -2.37
CA HIS A 93 -15.22 4.76 -2.72
C HIS A 93 -14.40 4.19 -3.89
N PRO A 94 -14.93 4.26 -5.14
CA PRO A 94 -14.29 3.64 -6.30
C PRO A 94 -12.85 4.07 -6.50
N GLY A 95 -11.98 3.10 -6.74
CA GLY A 95 -10.57 3.35 -6.99
C GLY A 95 -9.72 3.61 -5.74
N ARG A 96 -10.32 3.76 -4.54
CA ARG A 96 -9.61 4.10 -3.31
C ARG A 96 -9.14 2.89 -2.51
N PHE A 97 -9.83 1.75 -2.63
CA PHE A 97 -9.53 0.54 -1.87
C PHE A 97 -9.44 -0.70 -2.75
N VAL A 98 -8.55 -1.57 -2.36
CA VAL A 98 -8.48 -3.00 -2.67
C VAL A 98 -8.32 -3.73 -1.33
N TRP A 99 -8.34 -5.06 -1.30
CA TRP A 99 -8.23 -5.76 -0.02
C TRP A 99 -7.38 -7.03 -0.09
N PHE A 100 -6.78 -7.38 1.03
CA PHE A 100 -6.23 -8.69 1.35
C PHE A 100 -7.17 -9.40 2.31
N VAL A 101 -6.98 -10.70 2.46
CA VAL A 101 -7.79 -11.52 3.34
C VAL A 101 -6.93 -12.38 4.25
N SER A 102 -7.30 -12.47 5.52
CA SER A 102 -6.65 -13.35 6.50
C SER A 102 -7.66 -14.20 7.27
N ALA A 103 -7.16 -15.30 7.81
CA ALA A 103 -7.91 -16.21 8.65
C ALA A 103 -7.00 -16.83 9.72
N ASP A 104 -7.59 -17.57 10.66
CA ASP A 104 -6.86 -18.42 11.58
C ASP A 104 -6.26 -19.61 10.80
N VAL A 105 -4.94 -19.60 10.62
CA VAL A 105 -4.22 -20.61 9.83
C VAL A 105 -4.14 -21.98 10.53
N THR A 106 -4.46 -22.06 11.82
CA THR A 106 -4.51 -23.34 12.55
C THR A 106 -5.72 -24.18 12.15
N LYS A 107 -6.67 -23.59 11.41
CA LYS A 107 -7.92 -24.21 10.95
C LYS A 107 -7.87 -24.46 9.45
N PRO A 108 -7.58 -25.70 9.00
CA PRO A 108 -7.48 -26.03 7.57
C PRO A 108 -8.74 -25.72 6.75
N GLU A 109 -9.92 -25.76 7.38
CA GLU A 109 -11.20 -25.40 6.73
C GLU A 109 -11.24 -23.93 6.25
N ASN A 110 -10.41 -23.06 6.81
CA ASN A 110 -10.31 -21.68 6.38
C ASN A 110 -9.64 -21.50 5.00
N ASP A 111 -8.92 -22.52 4.50
CA ASP A 111 -8.30 -22.47 3.17
C ASP A 111 -9.34 -22.27 2.07
N ALA A 112 -10.50 -22.91 2.20
CA ALA A 112 -11.62 -22.74 1.27
C ALA A 112 -12.20 -21.32 1.32
N LEU A 113 -12.27 -20.70 2.50
CA LEU A 113 -12.72 -19.32 2.68
C LEU A 113 -11.74 -18.32 2.09
N LEU A 114 -10.44 -18.52 2.33
CA LEU A 114 -9.37 -17.70 1.72
C LEU A 114 -9.39 -17.79 0.20
N THR A 115 -9.51 -19.01 -0.33
CA THR A 115 -9.63 -19.27 -1.77
C THR A 115 -10.84 -18.55 -2.37
N LYS A 116 -12.01 -18.66 -1.71
CA LYS A 116 -13.24 -17.96 -2.14
C LYS A 116 -13.06 -16.45 -2.15
N ALA A 117 -12.41 -15.89 -1.11
CA ALA A 117 -12.17 -14.45 -1.01
C ALA A 117 -11.24 -13.95 -2.14
N VAL A 118 -10.14 -14.68 -2.45
CA VAL A 118 -9.25 -14.33 -3.56
C VAL A 118 -9.99 -14.40 -4.90
N ARG A 119 -10.76 -15.46 -5.16
CA ARG A 119 -11.58 -15.57 -6.38
C ARG A 119 -12.64 -14.48 -6.50
N SER A 120 -13.03 -13.86 -5.39
CA SER A 120 -13.98 -12.74 -5.36
C SER A 120 -13.31 -11.36 -5.33
N GLY A 121 -11.98 -11.30 -5.54
CA GLY A 121 -11.26 -10.04 -5.77
C GLY A 121 -10.26 -9.63 -4.69
N ALA A 122 -9.99 -10.45 -3.65
CA ALA A 122 -8.87 -10.18 -2.75
C ALA A 122 -7.55 -10.32 -3.51
N LEU A 123 -6.65 -9.35 -3.37
CA LEU A 123 -5.38 -9.29 -4.11
C LEU A 123 -4.20 -9.95 -3.38
N GLY A 124 -4.42 -10.47 -2.18
CA GLY A 124 -3.39 -11.12 -1.36
C GLY A 124 -3.95 -11.82 -0.14
N LEU A 125 -3.11 -12.64 0.49
CA LEU A 125 -3.33 -13.22 1.80
C LEU A 125 -2.60 -12.36 2.85
N GLY A 126 -3.30 -11.89 3.88
CA GLY A 126 -2.66 -11.06 4.93
C GLY A 126 -3.61 -10.06 5.61
N GLU A 127 -3.14 -9.50 6.69
CA GLU A 127 -1.93 -9.84 7.43
C GLU A 127 -2.09 -11.22 8.10
N ILE A 128 -1.15 -12.13 7.86
CA ILE A 128 -1.10 -13.40 8.58
C ILE A 128 -0.35 -13.16 9.89
N LYS A 129 -1.09 -13.23 10.98
CA LYS A 129 -0.60 -13.01 12.35
C LYS A 129 -1.18 -14.07 13.28
N ASN A 130 -0.50 -15.19 13.35
CA ASN A 130 -0.93 -16.36 14.14
C ASN A 130 0.20 -16.84 15.05
N GLN A 131 -0.15 -17.46 16.17
CA GLN A 131 0.80 -18.02 17.13
C GLN A 131 1.28 -19.41 16.65
N VAL A 132 2.03 -19.42 15.55
CA VAL A 132 2.58 -20.59 14.88
C VAL A 132 4.04 -20.32 14.50
N GLU A 133 4.77 -21.35 14.14
CA GLU A 133 6.13 -21.23 13.61
C GLU A 133 6.09 -20.83 12.13
N CYS A 134 6.98 -19.92 11.70
CA CYS A 134 7.04 -19.47 10.30
C CYS A 134 7.41 -20.60 9.31
N ASP A 135 8.05 -21.65 9.78
CA ASP A 135 8.36 -22.87 9.04
C ASP A 135 7.49 -24.08 9.47
N GLY A 136 6.41 -23.83 10.22
CA GLY A 136 5.43 -24.83 10.64
C GLY A 136 4.55 -25.33 9.48
N PRO A 137 3.82 -26.43 9.70
CA PRO A 137 2.95 -27.01 8.67
C PRO A 137 1.83 -26.06 8.23
N GLU A 138 1.29 -25.24 9.15
CA GLU A 138 0.24 -24.27 8.88
C GLU A 138 0.73 -23.22 7.89
N MET A 139 1.91 -22.63 8.14
CA MET A 139 2.48 -21.61 7.30
C MET A 139 2.94 -22.15 5.94
N LYS A 140 3.52 -23.35 5.89
CA LYS A 140 3.86 -24.03 4.62
C LYS A 140 2.63 -24.21 3.73
N ARG A 141 1.49 -24.58 4.34
CA ARG A 141 0.20 -24.67 3.63
C ARG A 141 -0.23 -23.30 3.07
N MET A 142 -0.08 -22.23 3.86
CA MET A 142 -0.41 -20.87 3.41
C MET A 142 0.52 -20.39 2.28
N TYR A 143 1.80 -20.75 2.32
CA TYR A 143 2.74 -20.41 1.25
C TYR A 143 2.38 -21.11 -0.05
N ALA A 144 2.06 -22.39 0.02
CA ALA A 144 1.57 -23.15 -1.13
C ALA A 144 0.26 -22.56 -1.68
N LEU A 145 -0.71 -22.28 -0.80
CA LEU A 145 -1.99 -21.69 -1.20
C LEU A 145 -1.81 -20.33 -1.89
N ALA A 146 -0.93 -19.46 -1.38
CA ALA A 146 -0.63 -18.16 -2.00
C ALA A 146 -0.03 -18.33 -3.41
N ALA A 147 0.88 -19.30 -3.59
CA ALA A 147 1.46 -19.63 -4.88
C ALA A 147 0.39 -20.15 -5.86
N ASP A 148 -0.46 -21.08 -5.43
CA ASP A 148 -1.52 -21.68 -6.26
C ASP A 148 -2.56 -20.64 -6.69
N LEU A 149 -2.87 -19.69 -5.83
CA LEU A 149 -3.78 -18.57 -6.11
C LEU A 149 -3.09 -17.42 -6.86
N ASN A 150 -1.76 -17.48 -7.03
CA ASN A 150 -0.94 -16.46 -7.68
C ASN A 150 -1.14 -15.04 -7.08
N VAL A 151 -1.17 -14.98 -5.75
CA VAL A 151 -1.26 -13.75 -4.95
C VAL A 151 -0.12 -13.67 -3.93
N PRO A 152 0.30 -12.48 -3.49
CA PRO A 152 1.29 -12.34 -2.41
C PRO A 152 0.71 -12.75 -1.06
N ILE A 153 1.62 -13.06 -0.12
CA ILE A 153 1.29 -13.32 1.28
C ILE A 153 2.06 -12.35 2.18
N GLN A 154 1.34 -11.59 3.00
CA GLN A 154 1.89 -10.65 3.97
C GLN A 154 1.95 -11.30 5.35
N ILE A 155 3.13 -11.28 5.96
CA ILE A 155 3.44 -12.05 7.17
C ILE A 155 3.96 -11.14 8.26
N HIS A 156 3.33 -11.21 9.44
CA HIS A 156 3.80 -10.59 10.65
C HIS A 156 4.84 -11.46 11.35
N PHE A 157 6.09 -11.03 11.42
CA PHE A 157 7.16 -11.73 12.15
C PHE A 157 7.39 -11.09 13.52
N GLY A 158 7.04 -11.79 14.58
CA GLY A 158 7.17 -11.33 15.96
C GLY A 158 7.74 -12.40 16.87
N ASP A 159 9.09 -12.54 16.89
CA ASP A 159 9.80 -13.49 17.76
C ASP A 159 9.97 -12.97 19.20
N VAL A 160 9.78 -11.67 19.41
CA VAL A 160 9.90 -11.02 20.72
C VAL A 160 8.53 -10.52 21.15
N PRO A 161 8.05 -10.93 22.35
CA PRO A 161 6.78 -10.45 22.87
C PRO A 161 6.77 -8.92 23.01
N GLN A 162 5.74 -8.27 22.45
CA GLN A 162 5.61 -6.81 22.45
C GLN A 162 4.87 -6.25 23.67
N ALA A 163 4.06 -7.06 24.37
CA ALA A 163 3.22 -6.66 25.47
C ALA A 163 2.94 -7.80 26.44
N ALA A 164 2.21 -7.50 27.51
CA ALA A 164 1.77 -8.49 28.49
C ALA A 164 1.03 -9.66 27.79
N GLY A 165 1.55 -10.88 27.93
CA GLY A 165 0.98 -12.08 27.33
C GLY A 165 1.96 -12.97 26.57
N ASN A 166 3.21 -12.55 26.42
CA ASN A 166 4.30 -13.36 25.79
C ASN A 166 3.94 -13.97 24.42
N ALA A 167 3.04 -13.36 23.66
CA ALA A 167 2.64 -13.88 22.35
C ALA A 167 3.74 -13.66 21.31
N VAL A 168 4.17 -14.77 20.70
CA VAL A 168 5.04 -14.82 19.54
C VAL A 168 4.16 -15.10 18.32
N PHE A 169 4.39 -14.39 17.22
CA PHE A 169 3.60 -14.54 15.99
C PHE A 169 4.50 -14.95 14.83
N ASN A 170 4.14 -16.05 14.16
CA ASN A 170 4.92 -16.64 13.07
C ASN A 170 6.41 -16.71 13.42
N GLY A 171 6.68 -17.33 14.58
CA GLY A 171 7.98 -17.36 15.22
C GLY A 171 9.04 -18.13 14.44
N GLY A 172 10.30 -18.00 14.87
CA GLY A 172 11.42 -18.71 14.25
C GLY A 172 11.96 -18.04 12.99
N PHE A 173 11.93 -16.72 12.94
CA PHE A 173 12.34 -15.91 11.78
C PHE A 173 13.68 -16.32 11.18
N LYS A 174 14.68 -16.68 11.98
CA LYS A 174 15.98 -17.16 11.48
C LYS A 174 15.92 -18.39 10.58
N ARG A 175 14.83 -19.14 10.62
CA ARG A 175 14.62 -20.33 9.77
C ARG A 175 13.80 -20.04 8.51
N PHE A 176 13.32 -18.81 8.37
CA PHE A 176 12.46 -18.42 7.24
C PHE A 176 13.19 -18.45 5.89
N ASP A 177 14.53 -18.37 5.86
CA ASP A 177 15.32 -18.57 4.65
C ASP A 177 15.04 -19.91 3.95
N LYS A 178 14.79 -20.97 4.74
CA LYS A 178 14.39 -22.28 4.20
C LYS A 178 13.05 -22.21 3.47
N MET A 179 12.15 -21.33 3.93
CA MET A 179 10.84 -21.13 3.28
C MET A 179 10.98 -20.33 2.01
N LEU A 180 11.83 -19.31 2.00
CA LEU A 180 12.17 -18.56 0.79
C LEU A 180 12.74 -19.49 -0.30
N GLN A 181 13.60 -20.45 0.08
CA GLN A 181 14.15 -21.44 -0.86
C GLN A 181 13.11 -22.47 -1.32
N ALA A 182 12.25 -22.93 -0.40
CA ALA A 182 11.27 -24.01 -0.69
C ALA A 182 10.07 -23.52 -1.52
N PHE A 183 9.72 -22.23 -1.43
CA PHE A 183 8.55 -21.64 -2.09
C PHE A 183 8.90 -20.51 -3.06
N PRO A 184 9.70 -20.76 -4.12
CA PRO A 184 10.19 -19.72 -5.03
C PRO A 184 9.09 -19.09 -5.89
N LYS A 185 7.90 -19.67 -5.93
CA LYS A 185 6.73 -19.12 -6.64
C LYS A 185 5.85 -18.23 -5.77
N THR A 186 6.09 -18.17 -4.46
CA THR A 186 5.33 -17.37 -3.51
C THR A 186 5.96 -16.00 -3.37
N ASN A 187 5.22 -14.94 -3.63
CA ASN A 187 5.65 -13.59 -3.30
C ASN A 187 5.38 -13.31 -1.81
N PHE A 188 6.44 -13.15 -1.04
CA PHE A 188 6.39 -12.86 0.39
C PHE A 188 6.48 -11.37 0.63
N ILE A 189 5.60 -10.83 1.48
CA ILE A 189 5.68 -9.46 2.00
C ILE A 189 6.00 -9.57 3.50
N ALA A 190 7.24 -9.28 3.85
CA ALA A 190 7.70 -9.35 5.24
C ALA A 190 7.37 -8.07 5.99
N HIS A 191 6.85 -8.25 7.21
CA HIS A 191 6.38 -7.16 8.07
C HIS A 191 6.74 -7.43 9.53
N ALA A 192 6.63 -6.38 10.35
CA ALA A 192 6.73 -6.32 11.80
C ALA A 192 8.16 -6.26 12.38
N ASP A 193 8.21 -6.32 13.71
CA ASP A 193 9.38 -5.95 14.50
C ASP A 193 10.59 -6.86 14.26
N THR A 194 10.37 -8.16 14.22
CA THR A 194 11.48 -9.09 14.03
C THR A 194 12.13 -8.93 12.66
N PHE A 195 11.36 -8.68 11.60
CA PHE A 195 11.91 -8.39 10.29
C PHE A 195 12.78 -7.12 10.30
N TRP A 196 12.25 -6.00 10.81
CA TRP A 196 12.95 -4.72 10.79
C TRP A 196 14.12 -4.65 11.78
N ALA A 197 14.04 -5.35 12.92
CA ALA A 197 15.14 -5.46 13.86
C ALA A 197 16.33 -6.24 13.28
N ASN A 198 16.06 -7.30 12.50
CA ASN A 198 17.08 -8.14 11.85
C ASN A 198 17.77 -7.49 10.64
N VAL A 199 17.50 -6.23 10.32
CA VAL A 199 18.33 -5.44 9.42
C VAL A 199 19.70 -5.18 10.04
N SER A 200 19.83 -5.22 11.37
CA SER A 200 21.10 -5.14 12.10
C SER A 200 21.66 -6.53 12.41
N SER A 201 22.93 -6.75 12.11
CA SER A 201 23.58 -8.05 12.31
C SER A 201 23.79 -8.41 13.79
N ASP A 202 23.75 -7.43 14.67
CA ASP A 202 23.93 -7.59 16.13
C ASP A 202 22.60 -7.69 16.90
N TYR A 203 21.47 -7.89 16.20
CA TYR A 203 20.19 -8.00 16.88
C TYR A 203 20.10 -9.22 17.78
N ALA A 204 19.91 -8.96 19.09
CA ALA A 204 19.97 -9.95 20.16
C ALA A 204 18.62 -10.56 20.57
N TYR A 205 17.51 -10.23 19.90
CA TYR A 205 16.15 -10.72 20.22
C TYR A 205 15.71 -10.40 21.67
N ASN A 206 16.16 -9.28 22.19
CA ASN A 206 15.87 -8.84 23.57
C ASN A 206 14.86 -7.68 23.63
N THR A 207 14.50 -7.11 22.50
CA THR A 207 13.51 -6.04 22.35
C THR A 207 12.91 -6.04 20.96
N ALA A 208 11.62 -5.73 20.85
CA ALA A 208 10.94 -5.56 19.57
C ALA A 208 11.41 -4.29 18.81
N TYR A 209 11.89 -3.29 19.53
CA TYR A 209 12.27 -1.98 18.99
C TYR A 209 13.68 -1.60 19.43
N PRO A 210 14.73 -2.17 18.80
CA PRO A 210 16.12 -1.87 19.17
C PRO A 210 16.47 -0.41 18.90
N SER A 211 17.34 0.15 19.74
CA SER A 211 17.87 1.50 19.63
C SER A 211 19.35 1.46 19.22
N GLY A 212 19.91 2.64 18.88
CA GLY A 212 21.31 2.80 18.48
C GLY A 212 21.59 2.46 17.02
N PRO A 213 22.85 2.54 16.59
CA PRO A 213 23.27 2.36 15.21
C PRO A 213 22.93 0.96 14.68
N ILE A 214 22.75 0.87 13.36
CA ILE A 214 22.56 -0.40 12.67
C ILE A 214 23.92 -0.97 12.29
N ARG A 215 24.17 -2.22 12.68
CA ARG A 215 25.35 -2.95 12.24
C ARG A 215 25.07 -3.63 10.89
N PRO A 216 25.83 -3.32 9.82
CA PRO A 216 25.65 -3.94 8.51
C PRO A 216 25.69 -5.47 8.53
N GLY A 217 25.04 -6.11 7.55
CA GLY A 217 25.05 -7.57 7.39
C GLY A 217 23.94 -8.32 8.13
N GLY A 218 22.87 -7.62 8.52
CA GLY A 218 21.69 -8.26 9.09
C GLY A 218 20.97 -9.15 8.07
N ILE A 219 20.28 -10.19 8.58
CA ILE A 219 19.68 -11.22 7.73
C ILE A 219 18.55 -10.69 6.85
N SER A 220 17.78 -9.70 7.30
CA SER A 220 16.74 -9.08 6.48
C SER A 220 17.30 -8.30 5.31
N ASP A 221 18.40 -7.54 5.50
CA ASP A 221 19.11 -6.84 4.43
C ASP A 221 19.66 -7.83 3.39
N LYS A 222 20.27 -8.94 3.87
CA LYS A 222 20.78 -10.00 3.01
C LYS A 222 19.62 -10.67 2.22
N TRP A 223 18.55 -11.09 2.85
CA TRP A 223 17.47 -11.79 2.18
C TRP A 223 16.74 -10.92 1.14
N LEU A 224 16.58 -9.63 1.40
CA LEU A 224 16.05 -8.71 0.39
C LEU A 224 16.95 -8.64 -0.86
N SER A 225 18.25 -8.81 -0.71
CA SER A 225 19.19 -8.89 -1.85
C SER A 225 19.11 -10.24 -2.57
N ASP A 226 19.05 -11.34 -1.81
CA ASP A 226 19.21 -12.70 -2.34
C ASP A 226 17.94 -13.25 -3.00
N TYR A 227 16.75 -12.89 -2.47
CA TYR A 227 15.48 -13.51 -2.89
C TYR A 227 14.62 -12.53 -3.69
N PRO A 228 14.43 -12.74 -5.03
CA PRO A 228 13.67 -11.82 -5.87
C PRO A 228 12.17 -11.73 -5.51
N HIS A 229 11.61 -12.75 -4.86
CA HIS A 229 10.23 -12.87 -4.46
C HIS A 229 9.96 -12.45 -2.99
N LEU A 230 10.97 -11.89 -2.30
CA LEU A 230 10.80 -11.26 -1.00
C LEU A 230 10.66 -9.74 -1.15
N TRP A 231 9.61 -9.20 -0.56
CA TRP A 231 9.27 -7.78 -0.48
C TRP A 231 9.18 -7.35 0.97
N ALA A 232 9.30 -6.06 1.24
CA ALA A 232 9.20 -5.52 2.60
C ALA A 232 8.09 -4.47 2.69
N ASP A 233 7.26 -4.63 3.70
CA ASP A 233 6.20 -3.71 4.09
C ASP A 233 6.74 -2.72 5.14
N MET A 234 6.80 -1.44 4.76
CA MET A 234 7.36 -0.35 5.56
C MET A 234 6.36 0.26 6.54
N SER A 235 5.57 -0.57 7.20
CA SER A 235 4.49 -0.12 8.09
C SER A 235 4.83 -0.22 9.57
N ALA A 236 3.92 0.28 10.40
CA ALA A 236 3.94 0.24 11.85
C ALA A 236 5.08 1.02 12.53
N ASN A 237 5.08 0.94 13.87
CA ASN A 237 6.20 1.43 14.68
C ASN A 237 7.52 0.72 14.36
N SER A 238 7.49 -0.54 13.94
CA SER A 238 8.68 -1.34 13.68
C SER A 238 9.53 -0.77 12.55
N CYS A 239 8.94 -0.51 11.38
CA CYS A 239 9.65 0.14 10.29
C CYS A 239 9.99 1.60 10.64
N ASN A 240 9.08 2.34 11.25
CA ASN A 240 9.37 3.72 11.64
C ASN A 240 10.53 3.81 12.65
N ASN A 241 10.68 2.81 13.55
CA ASN A 241 11.85 2.67 14.42
C ASN A 241 13.12 2.44 13.61
N PHE A 242 13.10 1.50 12.66
CA PHE A 242 14.21 1.21 11.76
C PHE A 242 14.63 2.48 10.99
N LEU A 243 13.69 3.17 10.36
CA LEU A 243 13.96 4.37 9.56
C LEU A 243 14.67 5.47 10.33
N GLN A 244 14.40 5.62 11.62
CA GLN A 244 14.85 6.78 12.39
C GLN A 244 16.04 6.51 13.31
N ARG A 245 16.37 5.23 13.59
CA ARG A 245 17.45 4.90 14.51
C ARG A 245 18.87 5.14 13.95
N ASP A 246 19.01 5.06 12.62
CA ASP A 246 20.25 5.27 11.89
C ASP A 246 19.98 5.83 10.49
N PRO A 247 19.83 7.15 10.33
CA PRO A 247 19.46 7.77 9.06
C PRO A 247 20.47 7.55 7.93
N GLU A 248 21.77 7.50 8.24
CA GLU A 248 22.80 7.30 7.24
C GLU A 248 22.75 5.88 6.66
N PHE A 249 22.71 4.87 7.51
CA PHE A 249 22.50 3.48 7.08
C PHE A 249 21.20 3.34 6.30
N THR A 250 20.12 3.94 6.82
CA THR A 250 18.78 3.88 6.21
C THR A 250 18.77 4.44 4.81
N ALA A 251 19.38 5.59 4.55
CA ALA A 251 19.46 6.16 3.20
C ALA A 251 20.10 5.18 2.20
N GLY A 252 21.20 4.54 2.58
CA GLY A 252 21.85 3.49 1.78
C GLY A 252 20.98 2.25 1.58
N PHE A 253 20.25 1.83 2.62
CA PHE A 253 19.32 0.69 2.56
C PHE A 253 18.15 0.96 1.60
N LEU A 254 17.54 2.15 1.63
CA LEU A 254 16.45 2.54 0.74
C LEU A 254 16.89 2.47 -0.74
N VAL A 255 18.10 2.89 -1.05
CA VAL A 255 18.67 2.82 -2.40
C VAL A 255 18.90 1.36 -2.82
N ARG A 256 19.52 0.53 -1.95
CA ARG A 256 19.80 -0.89 -2.27
C ARG A 256 18.55 -1.68 -2.57
N HIS A 257 17.49 -1.45 -1.81
CA HIS A 257 16.26 -2.23 -1.89
C HIS A 257 15.08 -1.49 -2.53
N GLN A 258 15.34 -0.39 -3.24
CA GLN A 258 14.34 0.50 -3.80
C GLN A 258 13.24 -0.20 -4.62
N ASP A 259 13.54 -1.36 -5.20
CA ASP A 259 12.62 -2.11 -6.07
C ASP A 259 11.79 -3.17 -5.32
N LYS A 260 11.94 -3.24 -3.98
CA LYS A 260 11.30 -4.26 -3.13
C LYS A 260 10.63 -3.71 -1.88
N LEU A 261 10.89 -2.44 -1.56
CA LEU A 261 10.28 -1.76 -0.44
C LEU A 261 8.93 -1.18 -0.86
N MET A 262 7.91 -1.35 -0.04
CA MET A 262 6.56 -0.83 -0.29
C MET A 262 6.07 -0.06 0.92
N PHE A 263 5.48 1.09 0.68
CA PHE A 263 4.87 1.88 1.74
C PHE A 263 3.63 1.17 2.28
N GLY A 264 3.55 1.07 3.60
CA GLY A 264 2.40 0.68 4.39
C GLY A 264 2.34 1.53 5.65
N CYS A 265 1.19 1.67 6.28
CA CYS A 265 1.08 2.49 7.48
C CYS A 265 0.84 1.70 8.77
N ASP A 266 -0.05 0.74 8.79
CA ASP A 266 -0.55 0.08 10.02
C ASP A 266 -0.94 1.10 11.11
N CYS A 267 -1.64 2.15 10.68
CA CYS A 267 -1.95 3.29 11.52
C CYS A 267 -3.34 3.17 12.14
N SER A 268 -3.43 3.40 13.46
CA SER A 268 -4.70 3.39 14.19
C SER A 268 -5.44 4.73 14.18
N CYS A 269 -4.79 5.85 13.78
CA CYS A 269 -5.46 7.16 13.81
C CYS A 269 -6.63 7.22 12.82
N SER A 270 -7.74 7.84 13.22
CA SER A 270 -8.99 7.84 12.47
C SER A 270 -9.03 8.86 11.32
N ASP A 271 -8.26 9.94 11.42
CA ASP A 271 -8.35 11.12 10.56
C ASP A 271 -7.14 11.31 9.60
N GLY A 272 -6.15 10.41 9.64
CA GLY A 272 -4.91 10.56 8.87
C GLY A 272 -4.00 11.70 9.36
N ARG A 273 -4.27 12.26 10.53
CA ARG A 273 -3.50 13.37 11.14
C ARG A 273 -3.01 13.07 12.55
N GLY A 274 -3.41 11.93 13.11
CA GLY A 274 -2.99 11.47 14.44
C GLY A 274 -4.14 11.34 15.45
N GLY A 275 -5.35 11.72 15.07
CA GLY A 275 -6.51 11.63 15.94
C GLY A 275 -6.77 10.20 16.43
N GLY A 276 -6.78 10.01 17.76
CA GLY A 276 -7.00 8.72 18.40
C GLY A 276 -5.81 7.75 18.37
N ASN A 277 -4.63 8.14 17.85
CA ASN A 277 -3.46 7.28 17.88
C ASN A 277 -2.83 7.23 19.28
N THR A 278 -2.97 6.10 19.95
CA THR A 278 -2.43 5.82 21.28
C THR A 278 -1.16 4.96 21.24
N ASN A 279 -0.40 5.01 20.15
CA ASN A 279 0.84 4.24 20.02
C ASN A 279 1.73 4.50 21.27
N PRO A 280 2.24 3.45 21.93
CA PRO A 280 3.03 3.59 23.16
C PRO A 280 4.40 4.25 22.93
N SER A 281 4.90 4.28 21.69
CA SER A 281 6.13 4.98 21.37
C SER A 281 5.91 6.50 21.44
N PRO A 282 6.65 7.25 22.28
CA PRO A 282 6.53 8.72 22.36
C PRO A 282 6.72 9.40 21.01
N ARG A 283 7.48 8.78 20.11
CA ARG A 283 7.75 9.27 18.77
C ARG A 283 6.50 9.28 17.88
N LEU A 284 5.54 8.36 18.10
CA LEU A 284 4.34 8.16 17.30
C LEU A 284 3.03 8.49 18.03
N HIS A 285 3.07 8.70 19.34
CA HIS A 285 1.87 9.04 20.11
C HIS A 285 1.21 10.31 19.58
N GLY A 286 -0.07 10.25 19.28
CA GLY A 286 -0.82 11.37 18.73
C GLY A 286 -0.45 11.79 17.29
N LYS A 287 0.37 10.99 16.59
CA LYS A 287 0.78 11.25 15.20
C LYS A 287 0.23 10.22 14.24
N CYS A 288 0.08 10.58 12.98
CA CYS A 288 -0.26 9.65 11.92
C CYS A 288 0.98 8.90 11.45
N ILE A 289 1.01 7.57 11.65
CA ILE A 289 2.14 6.72 11.22
C ILE A 289 2.37 6.82 9.72
N ALA A 290 1.30 6.90 8.90
CA ALA A 290 1.42 7.07 7.46
C ALA A 290 2.24 8.32 7.12
N ARG A 291 1.92 9.46 7.73
CA ARG A 291 2.61 10.73 7.47
C ARG A 291 4.05 10.71 7.98
N GLU A 292 4.29 10.17 9.16
CA GLU A 292 5.64 10.06 9.74
C GLU A 292 6.55 9.16 8.89
N THR A 293 6.02 8.04 8.38
CA THR A 293 6.78 7.12 7.52
C THR A 293 7.03 7.72 6.13
N LEU A 294 6.01 8.29 5.47
CA LEU A 294 6.19 8.95 4.17
C LEU A 294 7.19 10.11 4.26
N ALA A 295 7.08 10.96 5.27
CA ALA A 295 8.01 12.07 5.49
C ALA A 295 9.44 11.58 5.73
N ALA A 296 9.63 10.50 6.49
CA ALA A 296 10.93 9.92 6.75
C ALA A 296 11.56 9.36 5.46
N VAL A 297 10.80 8.57 4.69
CA VAL A 297 11.29 8.01 3.42
C VAL A 297 11.60 9.11 2.41
N GLN A 298 10.72 10.11 2.27
CA GLN A 298 10.94 11.24 1.35
C GLN A 298 12.21 12.03 1.69
N ARG A 299 12.48 12.25 2.97
CA ARG A 299 13.67 12.98 3.44
C ARG A 299 14.98 12.22 3.20
N MET A 300 14.95 10.88 3.24
CA MET A 300 16.14 10.02 3.18
C MET A 300 16.35 9.36 1.83
N SER A 301 15.54 9.69 0.82
CA SER A 301 15.63 9.07 -0.51
C SER A 301 15.56 10.11 -1.63
N THR A 302 15.99 9.71 -2.83
CA THR A 302 15.78 10.51 -4.04
C THR A 302 14.30 10.51 -4.44
N PRO A 303 13.82 11.49 -5.23
CA PRO A 303 12.46 11.49 -5.75
C PRO A 303 12.08 10.20 -6.49
N GLU A 304 13.04 9.58 -7.20
CA GLU A 304 12.84 8.31 -7.90
C GLU A 304 12.62 7.15 -6.92
N VAL A 305 13.49 6.99 -5.93
CA VAL A 305 13.37 5.96 -4.89
C VAL A 305 12.06 6.14 -4.11
N PHE A 306 11.72 7.38 -3.75
CA PHE A 306 10.46 7.68 -3.09
C PHE A 306 9.24 7.28 -3.92
N ARG A 307 9.25 7.57 -5.25
CA ARG A 307 8.17 7.18 -6.16
C ARG A 307 7.99 5.66 -6.22
N LYS A 308 9.08 4.89 -6.31
CA LYS A 308 9.05 3.42 -6.29
C LYS A 308 8.41 2.89 -5.01
N ILE A 309 8.86 3.37 -3.85
CA ILE A 309 8.41 2.90 -2.53
C ILE A 309 6.95 3.26 -2.29
N ARG A 310 6.57 4.52 -2.57
CA ARG A 310 5.22 4.99 -2.24
C ARG A 310 4.13 4.46 -3.17
N TRP A 311 4.50 3.98 -4.39
CA TRP A 311 3.50 3.55 -5.37
C TRP A 311 3.94 2.37 -6.24
N GLU A 312 5.05 2.48 -6.99
CA GLU A 312 5.31 1.62 -8.13
C GLU A 312 5.50 0.15 -7.74
N ASN A 313 6.21 -0.11 -6.65
CA ASN A 313 6.48 -1.47 -6.20
C ASN A 313 5.20 -2.20 -5.78
N GLY A 314 4.37 -1.55 -4.97
CA GLY A 314 3.07 -2.09 -4.57
C GLY A 314 2.14 -2.28 -5.77
N ALA A 315 2.05 -1.28 -6.65
CA ALA A 315 1.24 -1.36 -7.87
C ALA A 315 1.69 -2.50 -8.78
N LYS A 316 3.00 -2.68 -8.96
CA LYS A 316 3.59 -3.77 -9.74
C LYS A 316 3.25 -5.14 -9.13
N LEU A 317 3.50 -5.33 -7.84
CA LEU A 317 3.25 -6.60 -7.16
C LEU A 317 1.76 -6.98 -7.19
N LEU A 318 0.89 -6.01 -6.96
CA LEU A 318 -0.56 -6.21 -6.91
C LEU A 318 -1.25 -6.08 -8.27
N ARG A 319 -0.50 -5.83 -9.34
CA ARG A 319 -1.03 -5.64 -10.71
C ARG A 319 -2.08 -4.54 -10.80
N ILE A 320 -1.90 -3.48 -10.02
CA ILE A 320 -2.76 -2.30 -10.01
C ILE A 320 -2.32 -1.39 -11.15
N THR A 321 -3.19 -1.17 -12.13
CA THR A 321 -2.95 -0.19 -13.19
C THR A 321 -3.12 1.22 -12.62
N SER A 322 -2.19 2.13 -12.95
CA SER A 322 -2.38 3.54 -12.70
C SER A 322 -3.61 3.99 -13.50
N GLN A 323 -4.68 4.41 -12.82
CA GLN A 323 -5.63 5.27 -13.48
C GLN A 323 -4.92 6.62 -13.65
N ALA A 324 -4.59 6.95 -14.89
CA ALA A 324 -4.02 8.24 -15.28
C ALA A 324 -4.95 9.40 -14.92
#